data_b5474e15f90cec1a0d5f6d3c78e1af4d
#
_entry.id   b5474e15f90cec1a0d5f6d3c78e1af4d
#
_cell.length_a   1.000
_cell.length_b   1.000
_cell.length_c   1.000
_cell.angle_alpha   90.00
_cell.angle_beta   90.00
_cell.angle_gamma   90.00
#
_symmetry.space_group_name_H-M   'P 1'
#
loop_
_entity.id
_entity.type
_entity.pdbx_description
1 polymer ?
#
loop_
_entity_poly.entity_id
_entity_poly.type
_entity_poly.pdbx_seq_one_letter_code
_entity_poly.pdbx_strand_id
1 'polypeptide(L)'
;MAFNRKAKLRDNIEAIRTVFTLEKEGRAATPEEREILGRYCGFGGLKFILNPAENLMDAVHWTKSDRELFPMTAELHRLVRDNSADDREYKRYMDSLKSSVLTAFYTPPEIVSAIAGTLHEQGIIPDRLLDPSAGQGVFISAFGADAPGAEVMAFDKDLLTGKILSHLYPEHKVRAEGFERIEKPFMGTFDVVASNIPFGDMAVFDPEYTGVPDNARRTAAKSIHNYFFLKGLDAAREGGIVAFITSEGVLNSPKNELVRRHIVKNANIVSVVRLPNNLFTDHAGTEVGSDLVILQKDTTKNRELSEQEKWFIRATDIGDGIIENEYTMSVAPLRNTKMQHGTDPYGKSALLTIHQGGIQAMGEDLKEHLDIAVSANLNIDLYNRYRQGVPEVKQETEKPAVKKTIQPEQEVKQEEKQQVREVYSPKPTKQQEVISEKQPSAKREEKPEITPPVMDLYDLFNFSREERRLAQSGLKKKPTGKNPKRTAPSKQRSLFDQPQATNTNQTTRINKVEEEAARPTPPNVDMEQVYAAMDWNTNPPINGFYEVMMGLTPKQRAELREGKTL
;
A
#
# COMPACT_ATOMS: atom_id res chain seq x y z
N MET A 1 2.90 21.05 -15.02
CA MET A 1 4.03 21.82 -14.39
C MET A 1 5.09 20.83 -13.97
N ALA A 2 6.38 21.13 -14.19
CA ALA A 2 7.45 20.22 -13.76
C ALA A 2 7.43 20.02 -12.24
N PHE A 3 7.74 18.79 -11.80
CA PHE A 3 7.80 18.38 -10.39
C PHE A 3 8.74 19.27 -9.57
N ASN A 4 8.17 20.19 -8.76
CA ASN A 4 8.93 21.13 -7.93
C ASN A 4 9.01 20.65 -6.47
N ARG A 5 10.11 19.97 -6.13
CA ARG A 5 10.36 19.39 -4.81
C ARG A 5 10.28 20.40 -3.66
N LYS A 6 10.77 21.62 -3.88
CA LYS A 6 10.79 22.68 -2.86
C LYS A 6 9.42 23.23 -2.55
N ALA A 7 8.62 23.51 -3.61
CA ALA A 7 7.25 23.97 -3.44
C ALA A 7 6.40 22.88 -2.74
N LYS A 8 6.50 21.64 -3.23
CA LYS A 8 5.79 20.50 -2.65
C LYS A 8 6.12 20.30 -1.16
N LEU A 9 7.40 20.37 -0.77
CA LEU A 9 7.81 20.26 0.63
C LEU A 9 7.24 21.39 1.48
N ARG A 10 7.23 22.64 0.97
CA ARG A 10 6.66 23.79 1.67
C ARG A 10 5.17 23.62 1.91
N ASP A 11 4.42 23.29 0.87
CA ASP A 11 2.97 23.12 0.96
C ASP A 11 2.59 22.02 1.95
N ASN A 12 3.34 20.91 1.95
CA ASN A 12 3.14 19.83 2.94
C ASN A 12 3.44 20.28 4.38
N ILE A 13 4.51 21.05 4.61
CA ILE A 13 4.84 21.57 5.93
C ILE A 13 3.74 22.50 6.45
N GLU A 14 3.25 23.40 5.60
CA GLU A 14 2.19 24.33 5.99
C GLU A 14 0.86 23.60 6.27
N ALA A 15 0.51 22.60 5.48
CA ALA A 15 -0.66 21.77 5.75
C ALA A 15 -0.57 21.03 7.08
N ILE A 16 0.58 20.41 7.38
CA ILE A 16 0.81 19.70 8.66
C ILE A 16 0.78 20.69 9.83
N ARG A 17 1.39 21.88 9.68
CA ARG A 17 1.35 22.95 10.69
C ARG A 17 -0.09 23.36 10.98
N THR A 18 -0.89 23.56 9.93
CA THR A 18 -2.30 23.93 10.04
C THR A 18 -3.09 22.86 10.80
N VAL A 19 -2.94 21.57 10.46
CA VAL A 19 -3.61 20.48 11.18
C VAL A 19 -3.26 20.50 12.68
N PHE A 20 -1.99 20.58 13.04
CA PHE A 20 -1.59 20.60 14.45
C PHE A 20 -2.15 21.82 15.19
N THR A 21 -2.27 22.97 14.51
CA THR A 21 -2.91 24.16 15.09
C THR A 21 -4.40 23.92 15.33
N LEU A 22 -5.13 23.40 14.33
CA LEU A 22 -6.55 23.13 14.43
C LEU A 22 -6.88 22.10 15.53
N GLU A 23 -6.06 21.03 15.63
CA GLU A 23 -6.24 20.02 16.68
C GLU A 23 -5.98 20.59 18.08
N LYS A 24 -4.95 21.42 18.23
CA LYS A 24 -4.62 22.07 19.50
C LYS A 24 -5.71 23.07 19.96
N GLU A 25 -6.30 23.77 19.00
CA GLU A 25 -7.38 24.74 19.25
C GLU A 25 -8.76 24.07 19.33
N GLY A 26 -8.90 22.83 18.87
CA GLY A 26 -10.16 22.07 18.91
C GLY A 26 -11.26 22.68 18.06
N ARG A 27 -10.92 23.26 16.91
CA ARG A 27 -11.84 23.94 16.00
C ARG A 27 -11.80 23.43 14.57
N ALA A 28 -12.83 23.74 13.80
CA ALA A 28 -12.85 23.50 12.36
C ALA A 28 -11.93 24.49 11.61
N ALA A 29 -11.47 24.06 10.43
CA ALA A 29 -10.68 24.88 9.52
C ALA A 29 -11.51 26.02 8.90
N THR A 30 -10.93 27.23 8.79
CA THR A 30 -11.49 28.33 8.00
C THR A 30 -11.37 28.03 6.50
N PRO A 31 -12.07 28.76 5.62
CA PRO A 31 -11.90 28.58 4.17
C PRO A 31 -10.45 28.72 3.71
N GLU A 32 -9.70 29.69 4.23
CA GLU A 32 -8.29 29.93 3.90
C GLU A 32 -7.39 28.78 4.39
N GLU A 33 -7.68 28.25 5.58
CA GLU A 33 -6.97 27.07 6.11
C GLU A 33 -7.28 25.81 5.29
N ARG A 34 -8.52 25.63 4.82
CA ARG A 34 -8.87 24.56 3.88
C ARG A 34 -8.10 24.66 2.56
N GLU A 35 -7.87 25.85 2.03
CA GLU A 35 -7.01 26.03 0.86
C GLU A 35 -5.57 25.59 1.13
N ILE A 36 -5.02 25.89 2.32
CA ILE A 36 -3.69 25.43 2.72
C ILE A 36 -3.67 23.91 2.82
N LEU A 37 -4.66 23.32 3.51
CA LEU A 37 -4.78 21.88 3.63
C LEU A 37 -4.92 21.18 2.26
N GLY A 38 -5.68 21.79 1.34
CA GLY A 38 -5.87 21.28 -0.02
C GLY A 38 -4.61 21.27 -0.89
N ARG A 39 -3.56 22.03 -0.51
CA ARG A 39 -2.25 21.96 -1.18
C ARG A 39 -1.37 20.80 -0.74
N TYR A 40 -1.75 20.12 0.33
CA TYR A 40 -1.04 18.91 0.74
C TYR A 40 -1.02 17.89 -0.39
N CYS A 41 0.14 17.39 -0.74
CA CYS A 41 0.31 16.44 -1.84
C CYS A 41 1.16 15.22 -1.46
N GLY A 42 1.33 14.98 -0.15
CA GLY A 42 2.12 13.88 0.36
C GLY A 42 3.61 13.96 -0.01
N PHE A 43 4.36 12.98 0.43
CA PHE A 43 5.81 13.01 0.28
C PHE A 43 6.34 12.07 -0.83
N GLY A 44 5.49 11.57 -1.71
CA GLY A 44 5.91 10.78 -2.88
C GLY A 44 6.99 11.50 -3.69
N GLY A 45 8.08 10.81 -3.99
CA GLY A 45 9.25 11.38 -4.68
C GLY A 45 10.19 12.24 -3.81
N LEU A 46 9.88 12.48 -2.52
CA LEU A 46 10.69 13.30 -1.60
C LEU A 46 11.47 12.43 -0.60
N LYS A 47 12.19 11.42 -1.06
CA LYS A 47 12.90 10.45 -0.19
C LYS A 47 13.87 11.11 0.81
N PHE A 48 14.42 12.27 0.48
CA PHE A 48 15.39 12.99 1.32
C PHE A 48 14.81 13.43 2.67
N ILE A 49 13.48 13.56 2.82
CA ILE A 49 12.85 13.91 4.11
C ILE A 49 13.08 12.85 5.20
N LEU A 50 13.48 11.65 4.83
CA LEU A 50 13.81 10.57 5.76
C LEU A 50 15.26 10.63 6.25
N ASN A 51 16.09 11.49 5.66
CA ASN A 51 17.46 11.68 6.12
C ASN A 51 17.48 12.42 7.48
N PRO A 52 18.44 12.11 8.35
CA PRO A 52 18.61 12.86 9.59
C PRO A 52 18.75 14.38 9.31
N ALA A 53 18.02 15.18 10.05
CA ALA A 53 18.01 16.64 9.94
C ALA A 53 17.81 17.33 11.31
N GLU A 54 18.22 16.72 12.40
CA GLU A 54 18.09 17.27 13.75
C GLU A 54 19.19 18.29 14.04
N ASN A 55 20.42 18.05 13.55
CA ASN A 55 21.59 18.86 13.79
C ASN A 55 22.20 19.37 12.47
N LEU A 56 22.82 20.55 12.50
CA LEU A 56 23.51 21.10 11.33
C LEU A 56 24.61 20.17 10.78
N MET A 57 25.21 19.34 11.64
CA MET A 57 26.19 18.35 11.21
C MET A 57 25.61 17.25 10.32
N ASP A 58 24.31 16.97 10.41
CA ASP A 58 23.64 15.98 9.57
C ASP A 58 23.69 16.38 8.09
N ALA A 59 23.75 17.69 7.80
CA ALA A 59 23.85 18.21 6.43
C ALA A 59 25.08 17.71 5.66
N VAL A 60 26.11 17.23 6.34
CA VAL A 60 27.33 16.67 5.72
C VAL A 60 27.00 15.37 4.95
N HIS A 61 26.01 14.61 5.41
CA HIS A 61 25.59 13.35 4.82
C HIS A 61 24.60 13.52 3.66
N TRP A 62 24.13 14.75 3.41
CA TRP A 62 23.17 15.05 2.35
C TRP A 62 23.85 15.19 1.00
N THR A 63 23.19 14.71 -0.06
CA THR A 63 23.65 14.88 -1.43
C THR A 63 23.69 16.37 -1.80
N LYS A 64 24.52 16.75 -2.78
CA LYS A 64 24.58 18.15 -3.24
C LYS A 64 23.24 18.66 -3.74
N SER A 65 22.45 17.79 -4.42
CA SER A 65 21.13 18.12 -4.98
C SER A 65 20.05 18.34 -3.92
N ASP A 66 20.22 17.76 -2.73
CA ASP A 66 19.19 17.80 -1.69
C ASP A 66 19.55 18.76 -0.55
N ARG A 67 20.84 19.20 -0.47
CA ARG A 67 21.35 20.03 0.62
C ARG A 67 20.60 21.34 0.80
N GLU A 68 20.09 21.94 -0.28
CA GLU A 68 19.29 23.16 -0.19
C GLU A 68 17.94 22.95 0.52
N LEU A 69 17.45 21.70 0.58
CA LEU A 69 16.19 21.31 1.22
C LEU A 69 16.36 20.90 2.69
N PHE A 70 17.63 20.82 3.17
CA PHE A 70 17.95 20.47 4.54
C PHE A 70 17.25 21.36 5.59
N PRO A 71 17.26 22.71 5.48
CA PRO A 71 16.60 23.56 6.47
C PRO A 71 15.09 23.30 6.59
N MET A 72 14.43 23.05 5.48
CA MET A 72 12.98 22.76 5.45
C MET A 72 12.69 21.37 6.02
N THR A 73 13.56 20.39 5.76
CA THR A 73 13.40 19.05 6.36
C THR A 73 13.62 19.09 7.87
N ALA A 74 14.62 19.86 8.33
CA ALA A 74 14.83 20.10 9.75
C ALA A 74 13.63 20.80 10.42
N GLU A 75 13.00 21.73 9.71
CA GLU A 75 11.75 22.37 10.14
C GLU A 75 10.62 21.34 10.26
N LEU A 76 10.43 20.47 9.25
CA LEU A 76 9.42 19.39 9.28
C LEU A 76 9.62 18.47 10.48
N HIS A 77 10.84 17.98 10.71
CA HIS A 77 11.13 17.08 11.82
C HIS A 77 10.87 17.75 13.17
N ARG A 78 11.25 19.03 13.32
CA ARG A 78 10.97 19.82 14.53
C ARG A 78 9.48 20.03 14.72
N LEU A 79 8.76 20.43 13.67
CA LEU A 79 7.30 20.61 13.70
C LEU A 79 6.61 19.35 14.22
N VAL A 80 6.99 18.19 13.70
CA VAL A 80 6.43 16.90 14.13
C VAL A 80 6.79 16.61 15.58
N ARG A 81 8.04 16.83 15.99
CA ARG A 81 8.50 16.59 17.37
C ARG A 81 7.79 17.49 18.38
N ASP A 82 7.70 18.78 18.09
CA ASP A 82 7.10 19.77 18.98
C ASP A 82 5.58 19.58 19.18
N ASN A 83 4.93 18.85 18.24
CA ASN A 83 3.52 18.51 18.31
C ASN A 83 3.25 17.04 18.65
N SER A 84 4.25 16.32 19.14
CA SER A 84 4.11 14.95 19.66
C SER A 84 4.08 14.99 21.18
N ALA A 85 3.12 14.30 21.79
CA ALA A 85 2.98 14.23 23.25
C ALA A 85 4.11 13.41 23.89
N ASP A 86 4.64 12.41 23.17
CA ASP A 86 5.72 11.53 23.62
C ASP A 86 6.52 10.95 22.43
N ASP A 87 7.57 10.20 22.73
CA ASP A 87 8.41 9.54 21.71
C ASP A 87 7.63 8.50 20.87
N ARG A 88 6.59 7.89 21.43
CA ARG A 88 5.75 6.92 20.73
C ARG A 88 4.91 7.62 19.66
N GLU A 89 4.33 8.75 19.99
CA GLU A 89 3.57 9.56 19.02
C GLU A 89 4.49 10.16 17.96
N TYR A 90 5.65 10.68 18.35
CA TYR A 90 6.67 11.12 17.40
C TYR A 90 7.04 10.02 16.40
N LYS A 91 7.29 8.81 16.90
CA LYS A 91 7.57 7.67 16.01
C LYS A 91 6.41 7.38 15.05
N ARG A 92 5.17 7.45 15.51
CA ARG A 92 3.98 7.26 14.63
C ARG A 92 3.93 8.29 13.51
N TYR A 93 4.23 9.56 13.78
CA TYR A 93 4.30 10.59 12.75
C TYR A 93 5.48 10.36 11.79
N MET A 94 6.64 9.96 12.28
CA MET A 94 7.77 9.63 11.42
C MET A 94 7.49 8.39 10.55
N ASP A 95 6.80 7.39 11.07
CA ASP A 95 6.33 6.24 10.30
C ASP A 95 5.28 6.66 9.24
N SER A 96 4.42 7.64 9.54
CA SER A 96 3.50 8.25 8.59
C SER A 96 4.25 8.96 7.45
N LEU A 97 5.24 9.80 7.75
CA LEU A 97 6.09 10.42 6.73
C LEU A 97 6.78 9.38 5.84
N LYS A 98 7.31 8.30 6.44
CA LYS A 98 7.94 7.20 5.72
C LYS A 98 6.95 6.46 4.81
N SER A 99 5.76 6.18 5.30
CA SER A 99 4.68 5.58 4.51
C SER A 99 4.34 6.46 3.32
N SER A 100 4.11 7.77 3.55
CA SER A 100 3.76 8.74 2.52
C SER A 100 4.83 8.85 1.42
N VAL A 101 6.12 8.77 1.74
CA VAL A 101 7.21 8.76 0.73
C VAL A 101 7.04 7.59 -0.24
N LEU A 102 6.49 6.47 0.22
CA LEU A 102 6.37 5.23 -0.54
C LEU A 102 5.03 5.08 -1.27
N THR A 103 3.97 5.68 -0.75
CA THR A 103 2.59 5.41 -1.21
C THR A 103 1.86 6.63 -1.75
N ALA A 104 2.37 7.86 -1.54
CA ALA A 104 1.68 9.07 -1.98
C ALA A 104 1.88 9.34 -3.49
N PHE A 105 1.24 8.52 -4.31
CA PHE A 105 1.10 8.66 -5.74
C PHE A 105 -0.35 9.04 -6.05
N TYR A 106 -0.70 10.31 -5.79
CA TYR A 106 -2.07 10.78 -5.93
C TYR A 106 -2.45 10.94 -7.40
N THR A 107 -3.67 10.54 -7.71
CA THR A 107 -4.21 10.63 -9.07
C THR A 107 -4.51 12.08 -9.43
N PRO A 108 -4.09 12.55 -10.61
CA PRO A 108 -4.46 13.88 -11.08
C PRO A 108 -5.98 14.06 -11.15
N PRO A 109 -6.49 15.25 -10.76
CA PRO A 109 -7.92 15.54 -10.78
C PRO A 109 -8.59 15.34 -12.14
N GLU A 110 -7.88 15.59 -13.23
CA GLU A 110 -8.37 15.42 -14.61
C GLU A 110 -8.78 13.98 -14.91
N ILE A 111 -8.03 13.04 -14.39
CA ILE A 111 -8.31 11.59 -14.54
C ILE A 111 -9.52 11.19 -13.71
N VAL A 112 -9.58 11.65 -12.45
CA VAL A 112 -10.71 11.31 -11.56
C VAL A 112 -12.00 11.97 -12.03
N SER A 113 -11.91 13.21 -12.54
CA SER A 113 -13.06 13.90 -13.14
C SER A 113 -13.58 13.20 -14.40
N ALA A 114 -12.69 12.63 -15.23
CA ALA A 114 -13.11 11.79 -16.36
C ALA A 114 -13.90 10.54 -15.90
N ILE A 115 -13.43 9.87 -14.84
CA ILE A 115 -14.11 8.69 -14.28
C ILE A 115 -15.47 9.07 -13.69
N ALA A 116 -15.49 10.05 -12.78
CA ALA A 116 -16.71 10.47 -12.10
C ALA A 116 -17.73 11.06 -13.08
N GLY A 117 -17.30 11.94 -13.98
CA GLY A 117 -18.15 12.57 -14.99
C GLY A 117 -18.82 11.56 -15.92
N THR A 118 -18.05 10.59 -16.47
CA THR A 118 -18.63 9.54 -17.31
C THR A 118 -19.67 8.71 -16.55
N LEU A 119 -19.37 8.29 -15.31
CA LEU A 119 -20.33 7.52 -14.51
C LEU A 119 -21.59 8.35 -14.20
N HIS A 120 -21.43 9.64 -13.89
CA HIS A 120 -22.54 10.55 -13.64
C HIS A 120 -23.42 10.72 -14.90
N GLU A 121 -22.83 10.97 -16.07
CA GLU A 121 -23.55 11.08 -17.36
C GLU A 121 -24.36 9.82 -17.70
N GLN A 122 -23.93 8.66 -17.20
CA GLN A 122 -24.66 7.39 -17.35
C GLN A 122 -25.67 7.12 -16.20
N GLY A 123 -25.92 8.11 -15.32
CA GLY A 123 -26.92 8.05 -14.27
C GLY A 123 -26.43 7.42 -12.95
N ILE A 124 -25.12 7.23 -12.77
CA ILE A 124 -24.54 6.75 -11.51
C ILE A 124 -24.30 7.95 -10.58
N ILE A 125 -25.30 8.22 -9.74
CA ILE A 125 -25.26 9.29 -8.73
C ILE A 125 -25.32 8.59 -7.37
N PRO A 126 -24.22 8.52 -6.60
CA PRO A 126 -24.20 7.79 -5.34
C PRO A 126 -24.97 8.53 -4.24
N ASP A 127 -25.78 7.82 -3.46
CA ASP A 127 -26.26 8.26 -2.17
C ASP A 127 -25.19 7.95 -1.09
N ARG A 128 -24.39 6.87 -1.33
CA ARG A 128 -23.27 6.45 -0.47
C ARG A 128 -22.01 6.17 -1.28
N LEU A 129 -20.98 6.92 -0.99
CA LEU A 129 -19.64 6.78 -1.59
C LEU A 129 -18.64 6.25 -0.56
N LEU A 130 -17.82 5.28 -0.97
CA LEU A 130 -16.67 4.83 -0.22
C LEU A 130 -15.39 5.11 -1.00
N ASP A 131 -14.44 5.80 -0.35
CA ASP A 131 -13.05 5.88 -0.81
C ASP A 131 -12.13 5.16 0.20
N PRO A 132 -11.71 3.92 -0.08
CA PRO A 132 -10.95 3.11 0.86
C PRO A 132 -9.46 3.47 1.00
N SER A 133 -8.94 4.41 0.19
CA SER A 133 -7.56 4.93 0.24
C SER A 133 -7.53 6.36 -0.29
N ALA A 134 -8.15 7.26 0.47
CA ALA A 134 -8.63 8.54 -0.06
C ALA A 134 -7.54 9.59 -0.34
N GLY A 135 -6.36 9.47 0.27
CA GLY A 135 -5.28 10.43 0.07
C GLY A 135 -5.72 11.87 0.31
N GLN A 136 -5.71 12.67 -0.74
CA GLN A 136 -6.17 14.07 -0.72
C GLN A 136 -7.68 14.24 -0.87
N GLY A 137 -8.44 13.17 -1.07
CA GLY A 137 -9.90 13.22 -1.27
C GLY A 137 -10.31 13.61 -2.70
N VAL A 138 -9.47 13.36 -3.71
CA VAL A 138 -9.78 13.74 -5.11
C VAL A 138 -11.02 13.02 -5.61
N PHE A 139 -11.21 11.74 -5.25
CA PHE A 139 -12.44 11.00 -5.56
C PHE A 139 -13.65 11.56 -4.81
N ILE A 140 -13.49 11.95 -3.54
CA ILE A 140 -14.55 12.61 -2.76
C ILE A 140 -15.00 13.88 -3.46
N SER A 141 -14.05 14.73 -3.86
CA SER A 141 -14.34 16.00 -4.55
C SER A 141 -15.02 15.76 -5.89
N ALA A 142 -14.52 14.84 -6.72
CA ALA A 142 -15.04 14.61 -8.06
C ALA A 142 -16.48 14.02 -8.05
N PHE A 143 -16.75 13.03 -7.23
CA PHE A 143 -18.09 12.45 -7.10
C PHE A 143 -19.05 13.37 -6.32
N GLY A 144 -18.54 14.14 -5.33
CA GLY A 144 -19.33 15.08 -4.54
C GLY A 144 -19.80 16.29 -5.35
N ALA A 145 -19.10 16.69 -6.41
CA ALA A 145 -19.52 17.77 -7.31
C ALA A 145 -20.91 17.53 -7.90
N ASP A 146 -21.20 16.28 -8.27
CA ASP A 146 -22.44 15.88 -8.91
C ASP A 146 -23.45 15.22 -7.95
N ALA A 147 -23.01 14.90 -6.73
CA ALA A 147 -23.83 14.28 -5.67
C ALA A 147 -23.60 14.97 -4.31
N PRO A 148 -23.97 16.27 -4.17
CA PRO A 148 -23.65 17.08 -2.98
C PRO A 148 -24.31 16.58 -1.69
N GLY A 149 -25.29 15.67 -1.77
CA GLY A 149 -25.96 15.04 -0.61
C GLY A 149 -25.44 13.64 -0.27
N ALA A 150 -24.39 13.14 -0.95
CA ALA A 150 -23.87 11.82 -0.72
C ALA A 150 -23.25 11.66 0.67
N GLU A 151 -23.59 10.56 1.35
CA GLU A 151 -22.87 10.12 2.55
C GLU A 151 -21.53 9.54 2.13
N VAL A 152 -20.42 10.19 2.50
CA VAL A 152 -19.08 9.72 2.16
C VAL A 152 -18.43 9.09 3.38
N MET A 153 -17.89 7.88 3.18
CA MET A 153 -16.94 7.24 4.08
C MET A 153 -15.58 7.15 3.39
N ALA A 154 -14.53 7.58 4.09
CA ALA A 154 -13.17 7.60 3.54
C ALA A 154 -12.18 7.04 4.54
N PHE A 155 -11.23 6.24 4.05
CA PHE A 155 -10.12 5.71 4.83
C PHE A 155 -8.79 6.21 4.28
N ASP A 156 -7.87 6.55 5.16
CA ASP A 156 -6.46 6.65 4.82
C ASP A 156 -5.61 6.11 5.96
N LYS A 157 -4.76 5.14 5.67
CA LYS A 157 -3.91 4.49 6.68
C LYS A 157 -2.76 5.38 7.13
N ASP A 158 -2.36 6.34 6.31
CA ASP A 158 -1.36 7.35 6.66
C ASP A 158 -1.96 8.35 7.66
N LEU A 159 -1.35 8.43 8.86
CA LEU A 159 -1.90 9.21 9.96
C LEU A 159 -2.00 10.70 9.65
N LEU A 160 -0.95 11.29 9.05
CA LEU A 160 -0.96 12.73 8.72
C LEU A 160 -1.92 13.03 7.59
N THR A 161 -1.92 12.20 6.55
CA THR A 161 -2.86 12.31 5.43
C THR A 161 -4.31 12.19 5.91
N GLY A 162 -4.62 11.20 6.75
CA GLY A 162 -5.96 11.02 7.28
C GLY A 162 -6.42 12.17 8.18
N LYS A 163 -5.52 12.76 8.98
CA LYS A 163 -5.80 13.97 9.78
C LYS A 163 -6.11 15.17 8.86
N ILE A 164 -5.29 15.41 7.84
CA ILE A 164 -5.52 16.50 6.86
C ILE A 164 -6.86 16.30 6.17
N LEU A 165 -7.14 15.10 5.70
CA LEU A 165 -8.38 14.75 5.02
C LEU A 165 -9.62 15.00 5.92
N SER A 166 -9.54 14.69 7.22
CA SER A 166 -10.65 14.91 8.16
C SER A 166 -10.97 16.39 8.37
N HIS A 167 -9.99 17.28 8.29
CA HIS A 167 -10.20 18.72 8.35
C HIS A 167 -10.62 19.34 7.02
N LEU A 168 -10.30 18.70 5.88
CA LEU A 168 -10.79 19.09 4.57
C LEU A 168 -12.28 18.77 4.39
N TYR A 169 -12.71 17.61 4.89
CA TYR A 169 -14.07 17.07 4.73
C TYR A 169 -14.72 16.75 6.09
N PRO A 170 -14.92 17.75 6.95
CA PRO A 170 -15.49 17.52 8.30
C PRO A 170 -16.94 17.04 8.28
N GLU A 171 -17.65 17.24 7.17
CA GLU A 171 -19.02 16.77 6.94
C GLU A 171 -19.09 15.26 6.62
N HIS A 172 -17.96 14.63 6.29
CA HIS A 172 -17.87 13.24 5.88
C HIS A 172 -17.26 12.35 6.97
N LYS A 173 -17.47 11.04 6.87
CA LYS A 173 -16.91 10.07 7.81
C LYS A 173 -15.49 9.68 7.38
N VAL A 174 -14.53 10.50 7.76
CA VAL A 174 -13.10 10.26 7.47
C VAL A 174 -12.45 9.48 8.61
N ARG A 175 -11.68 8.43 8.28
CA ARG A 175 -11.00 7.52 9.20
C ARG A 175 -9.50 7.48 8.89
N ALA A 176 -8.67 7.94 9.83
CA ALA A 176 -7.20 7.85 9.75
C ALA A 176 -6.73 6.43 10.15
N GLU A 177 -7.21 5.42 9.43
CA GLU A 177 -6.94 3.99 9.65
C GLU A 177 -7.08 3.19 8.36
N GLY A 178 -6.66 1.92 8.37
CA GLY A 178 -6.75 1.07 7.18
C GLY A 178 -8.15 0.57 6.89
N PHE A 179 -8.43 0.33 5.61
CA PHE A 179 -9.72 -0.18 5.12
C PHE A 179 -10.16 -1.50 5.77
N GLU A 180 -9.24 -2.28 6.30
CA GLU A 180 -9.52 -3.50 7.07
C GLU A 180 -10.36 -3.23 8.34
N ARG A 181 -10.46 -1.96 8.76
CA ARG A 181 -11.21 -1.54 9.95
C ARG A 181 -12.66 -1.13 9.66
N ILE A 182 -13.13 -1.22 8.41
CA ILE A 182 -14.53 -0.92 8.09
C ILE A 182 -15.47 -1.82 8.90
N GLU A 183 -16.48 -1.23 9.51
CA GLU A 183 -17.44 -1.97 10.33
C GLU A 183 -18.45 -2.75 9.47
N LYS A 184 -18.85 -3.92 9.95
CA LYS A 184 -19.80 -4.83 9.26
C LYS A 184 -21.09 -4.19 8.78
N PRO A 185 -21.75 -3.26 9.54
CA PRO A 185 -22.99 -2.64 9.07
C PRO A 185 -22.84 -1.84 7.77
N PHE A 186 -21.62 -1.40 7.42
CA PHE A 186 -21.38 -0.66 6.18
C PHE A 186 -21.08 -1.56 4.98
N MET A 187 -20.81 -2.85 5.21
CA MET A 187 -20.55 -3.79 4.13
C MET A 187 -21.81 -4.05 3.30
N GLY A 188 -21.66 -3.99 1.98
CA GLY A 188 -22.77 -4.16 1.04
C GLY A 188 -23.74 -2.98 0.96
N THR A 189 -23.32 -1.76 1.36
CA THR A 189 -24.22 -0.60 1.40
C THR A 189 -23.83 0.54 0.47
N PHE A 190 -22.64 0.55 -0.10
CA PHE A 190 -22.15 1.66 -0.92
C PHE A 190 -22.63 1.54 -2.38
N ASP A 191 -23.11 2.64 -2.92
CA ASP A 191 -23.47 2.76 -4.33
C ASP A 191 -22.25 2.76 -5.22
N VAL A 192 -21.21 3.47 -4.78
CA VAL A 192 -19.93 3.59 -5.46
C VAL A 192 -18.80 3.38 -4.47
N VAL A 193 -17.84 2.55 -4.84
CA VAL A 193 -16.56 2.36 -4.17
C VAL A 193 -15.47 2.75 -5.16
N ALA A 194 -14.84 3.91 -4.97
CA ALA A 194 -13.90 4.45 -5.94
C ALA A 194 -12.61 4.92 -5.25
N SER A 195 -11.46 4.58 -5.81
CA SER A 195 -10.15 4.94 -5.23
C SER A 195 -9.00 4.68 -6.21
N ASN A 196 -7.88 5.35 -5.98
CA ASN A 196 -6.57 4.86 -6.36
C ASN A 196 -6.03 3.99 -5.21
N ILE A 197 -6.15 2.67 -5.34
CA ILE A 197 -5.82 1.74 -4.26
C ILE A 197 -4.31 1.55 -4.11
N PRO A 198 -3.80 1.19 -2.91
CA PRO A 198 -2.37 0.97 -2.71
C PRO A 198 -1.80 -0.10 -3.63
N PHE A 199 -0.61 0.15 -4.20
CA PHE A 199 0.10 -0.78 -5.09
C PHE A 199 1.04 -1.67 -4.29
N GLY A 200 1.12 -2.95 -4.64
CA GLY A 200 2.14 -3.86 -4.12
C GLY A 200 1.66 -5.19 -3.56
N ASP A 201 2.64 -6.02 -3.24
CA ASP A 201 2.46 -7.39 -2.71
C ASP A 201 2.50 -7.44 -1.17
N MET A 202 2.12 -6.34 -0.50
CA MET A 202 2.03 -6.32 0.97
C MET A 202 0.81 -7.10 1.44
N ALA A 203 1.00 -7.98 2.41
CA ALA A 203 -0.09 -8.72 3.03
C ALA A 203 -0.95 -7.81 3.93
N VAL A 204 -2.25 -8.06 3.95
CA VAL A 204 -3.21 -7.38 4.83
C VAL A 204 -3.75 -8.41 5.83
N PHE A 205 -3.68 -8.07 7.11
CA PHE A 205 -4.27 -8.90 8.15
C PHE A 205 -5.74 -8.48 8.37
N ASP A 206 -6.64 -9.29 7.84
CA ASP A 206 -8.07 -9.20 8.06
C ASP A 206 -8.60 -10.61 8.34
N PRO A 207 -9.12 -10.89 9.56
CA PRO A 207 -9.64 -12.22 9.91
C PRO A 207 -10.73 -12.72 8.96
N GLU A 208 -11.51 -11.82 8.35
CA GLU A 208 -12.56 -12.17 7.37
C GLU A 208 -11.99 -12.64 6.03
N TYR A 209 -10.68 -12.45 5.82
CA TYR A 209 -9.95 -12.87 4.63
C TYR A 209 -8.91 -13.95 4.93
N THR A 210 -8.20 -13.85 6.04
CA THR A 210 -7.12 -14.77 6.38
C THR A 210 -7.61 -16.06 7.03
N GLY A 211 -8.69 -16.01 7.83
CA GLY A 211 -9.24 -17.13 8.61
C GLY A 211 -10.38 -17.91 7.94
N VAL A 212 -10.67 -17.70 6.65
CA VAL A 212 -11.84 -18.30 5.98
C VAL A 212 -11.45 -19.42 5.02
N PRO A 213 -12.37 -20.38 4.72
CA PRO A 213 -12.12 -21.46 3.75
C PRO A 213 -11.93 -20.99 2.30
N ASP A 214 -12.39 -19.78 1.95
CA ASP A 214 -12.33 -19.24 0.60
C ASP A 214 -10.89 -18.97 0.15
N ASN A 215 -10.42 -19.73 -0.84
CA ASN A 215 -9.09 -19.63 -1.39
C ASN A 215 -8.81 -18.27 -2.07
N ALA A 216 -9.82 -17.67 -2.72
CA ALA A 216 -9.64 -16.37 -3.37
C ALA A 216 -9.42 -15.27 -2.34
N ARG A 217 -10.18 -15.25 -1.23
CA ARG A 217 -10.00 -14.31 -0.12
C ARG A 217 -8.63 -14.47 0.55
N ARG A 218 -8.21 -15.72 0.83
CA ARG A 218 -6.87 -15.96 1.39
C ARG A 218 -5.74 -15.55 0.44
N THR A 219 -5.94 -15.73 -0.87
CA THR A 219 -4.97 -15.27 -1.87
C THR A 219 -4.96 -13.76 -1.95
N ALA A 220 -6.12 -13.11 -1.90
CA ALA A 220 -6.24 -11.66 -1.91
C ALA A 220 -5.55 -11.01 -0.70
N ALA A 221 -5.68 -11.58 0.50
CA ALA A 221 -5.03 -11.07 1.71
C ALA A 221 -3.49 -11.06 1.67
N LYS A 222 -2.87 -11.77 0.72
CA LYS A 222 -1.40 -11.78 0.54
C LYS A 222 -0.87 -10.58 -0.24
N SER A 223 -1.75 -9.81 -0.90
CA SER A 223 -1.40 -8.67 -1.73
C SER A 223 -2.44 -7.57 -1.57
N ILE A 224 -2.00 -6.39 -1.14
CA ILE A 224 -2.89 -5.29 -0.76
C ILE A 224 -3.84 -4.88 -1.88
N HIS A 225 -3.38 -4.80 -3.13
CA HIS A 225 -4.22 -4.44 -4.26
C HIS A 225 -5.32 -5.49 -4.53
N ASN A 226 -5.02 -6.78 -4.39
CA ASN A 226 -6.00 -7.85 -4.52
C ASN A 226 -7.04 -7.83 -3.40
N TYR A 227 -6.59 -7.55 -2.17
CA TYR A 227 -7.45 -7.40 -1.01
C TYR A 227 -8.46 -6.27 -1.21
N PHE A 228 -8.01 -5.11 -1.69
CA PHE A 228 -8.88 -3.97 -1.96
C PHE A 228 -9.96 -4.29 -2.98
N PHE A 229 -9.65 -5.03 -4.06
CA PHE A 229 -10.67 -5.45 -5.02
C PHE A 229 -11.77 -6.30 -4.40
N LEU A 230 -11.43 -7.33 -3.66
CA LEU A 230 -12.44 -8.21 -3.08
C LEU A 230 -13.20 -7.51 -1.95
N LYS A 231 -12.51 -6.77 -1.09
CA LYS A 231 -13.14 -5.99 0.01
C LYS A 231 -14.01 -4.86 -0.53
N GLY A 232 -13.59 -4.19 -1.62
CA GLY A 232 -14.37 -3.17 -2.31
C GLY A 232 -15.67 -3.74 -2.91
N LEU A 233 -15.60 -4.91 -3.55
CA LEU A 233 -16.79 -5.62 -4.02
C LEU A 233 -17.70 -6.05 -2.87
N ASP A 234 -17.15 -6.50 -1.74
CA ASP A 234 -17.94 -6.81 -0.56
C ASP A 234 -18.63 -5.57 0.02
N ALA A 235 -17.96 -4.41 0.01
CA ALA A 235 -18.50 -3.15 0.50
C ALA A 235 -19.56 -2.53 -0.42
N ALA A 236 -19.43 -2.70 -1.74
CA ALA A 236 -20.45 -2.26 -2.69
C ALA A 236 -21.76 -3.03 -2.48
N ARG A 237 -22.92 -2.33 -2.59
CA ARG A 237 -24.22 -3.00 -2.63
C ARG A 237 -24.40 -3.78 -3.94
N GLU A 238 -25.45 -4.59 -4.01
CA GLU A 238 -25.82 -5.26 -5.26
C GLU A 238 -26.15 -4.20 -6.33
N GLY A 239 -25.64 -4.37 -7.54
CA GLY A 239 -25.72 -3.39 -8.63
C GLY A 239 -24.79 -2.19 -8.49
N GLY A 240 -24.10 -2.02 -7.35
CA GLY A 240 -23.17 -0.92 -7.09
C GLY A 240 -21.90 -0.99 -7.93
N ILE A 241 -21.19 0.12 -8.01
CA ILE A 241 -20.00 0.29 -8.86
C ILE A 241 -18.73 0.24 -8.01
N VAL A 242 -17.71 -0.47 -8.51
CA VAL A 242 -16.33 -0.42 -8.00
C VAL A 242 -15.44 0.15 -9.10
N ALA A 243 -14.80 1.30 -8.86
CA ALA A 243 -13.93 1.98 -9.82
C ALA A 243 -12.55 2.19 -9.21
N PHE A 244 -11.60 1.31 -9.51
CA PHE A 244 -10.27 1.35 -8.93
C PHE A 244 -9.18 1.61 -9.96
N ILE A 245 -8.29 2.54 -9.61
CA ILE A 245 -6.96 2.64 -10.21
C ILE A 245 -6.04 1.75 -9.39
N THR A 246 -5.28 0.89 -10.07
CA THR A 246 -4.42 -0.12 -9.45
C THR A 246 -3.14 -0.32 -10.24
N SER A 247 -2.16 -1.02 -9.65
CA SER A 247 -0.99 -1.48 -10.42
C SER A 247 -1.39 -2.53 -11.46
N GLU A 248 -0.71 -2.54 -12.61
CA GLU A 248 -0.89 -3.56 -13.65
C GLU A 248 -0.71 -5.00 -13.14
N GLY A 249 0.00 -5.18 -12.03
CA GLY A 249 0.23 -6.48 -11.41
C GLY A 249 -1.05 -7.23 -11.01
N VAL A 250 -2.16 -6.56 -10.78
CA VAL A 250 -3.46 -7.21 -10.52
C VAL A 250 -3.89 -8.04 -11.71
N LEU A 251 -3.79 -7.47 -12.90
CA LEU A 251 -4.22 -8.11 -14.14
C LEU A 251 -3.11 -8.98 -14.75
N ASN A 252 -1.87 -8.50 -14.78
CA ASN A 252 -0.77 -9.18 -15.45
C ASN A 252 -0.20 -10.37 -14.66
N SER A 253 -0.29 -10.39 -13.32
CA SER A 253 0.31 -11.49 -12.55
C SER A 253 -0.49 -12.79 -12.65
N PRO A 254 0.10 -13.92 -13.12
CA PRO A 254 -0.56 -15.22 -13.13
C PRO A 254 -1.00 -15.70 -11.73
N LYS A 255 -0.29 -15.28 -10.67
CA LYS A 255 -0.62 -15.61 -9.27
C LYS A 255 -1.99 -15.09 -8.84
N ASN A 256 -2.51 -14.08 -9.52
CA ASN A 256 -3.78 -13.40 -9.20
C ASN A 256 -4.98 -14.01 -9.94
N GLU A 257 -4.81 -15.09 -10.70
CA GLU A 257 -5.89 -15.73 -11.46
C GLU A 257 -7.11 -16.07 -10.60
N LEU A 258 -6.91 -16.63 -9.39
CA LEU A 258 -8.01 -16.95 -8.47
C LEU A 258 -8.80 -15.71 -8.05
N VAL A 259 -8.11 -14.59 -7.85
CA VAL A 259 -8.74 -13.31 -7.50
C VAL A 259 -9.54 -12.78 -8.68
N ARG A 260 -8.99 -12.78 -9.89
CA ARG A 260 -9.68 -12.38 -11.11
C ARG A 260 -10.92 -13.25 -11.40
N ARG A 261 -10.83 -14.57 -11.17
CA ARG A 261 -11.99 -15.49 -11.25
C ARG A 261 -13.09 -15.13 -10.24
N HIS A 262 -12.71 -14.78 -9.02
CA HIS A 262 -13.65 -14.35 -7.98
C HIS A 262 -14.33 -13.04 -8.38
N ILE A 263 -13.57 -12.07 -8.92
CA ILE A 263 -14.10 -10.79 -9.39
C ILE A 263 -15.19 -11.02 -10.45
N VAL A 264 -14.88 -11.71 -11.55
CA VAL A 264 -15.85 -11.89 -12.65
C VAL A 264 -17.01 -12.82 -12.28
N LYS A 265 -16.88 -13.63 -11.24
CA LYS A 265 -18.01 -14.41 -10.70
C LYS A 265 -19.03 -13.53 -10.00
N ASN A 266 -18.59 -12.42 -9.37
CA ASN A 266 -19.42 -11.59 -8.51
C ASN A 266 -19.67 -10.18 -9.08
N ALA A 267 -19.09 -9.85 -10.24
CA ALA A 267 -19.25 -8.54 -10.86
C ALA A 267 -19.21 -8.64 -12.39
N ASN A 268 -19.88 -7.72 -13.07
CA ASN A 268 -19.76 -7.48 -14.51
C ASN A 268 -18.59 -6.51 -14.74
N ILE A 269 -17.82 -6.73 -15.81
CA ILE A 269 -16.79 -5.81 -16.25
C ILE A 269 -17.48 -4.68 -17.02
N VAL A 270 -17.36 -3.45 -16.52
CA VAL A 270 -17.86 -2.24 -17.19
C VAL A 270 -16.76 -1.64 -18.09
N SER A 271 -15.57 -1.46 -17.55
CA SER A 271 -14.42 -0.99 -18.32
C SER A 271 -13.10 -1.43 -17.67
N VAL A 272 -12.11 -1.73 -18.50
CA VAL A 272 -10.72 -1.92 -18.08
C VAL A 272 -9.83 -1.16 -19.04
N VAL A 273 -9.02 -0.24 -18.53
CA VAL A 273 -8.15 0.64 -19.32
C VAL A 273 -6.74 0.57 -18.79
N ARG A 274 -5.75 0.21 -19.63
CA ARG A 274 -4.33 0.40 -19.32
C ARG A 274 -4.03 1.89 -19.33
N LEU A 275 -3.73 2.45 -18.16
CA LEU A 275 -3.35 3.84 -18.03
C LEU A 275 -1.88 4.05 -18.45
N PRO A 276 -1.54 5.21 -19.02
CA PRO A 276 -0.17 5.49 -19.43
C PRO A 276 0.82 5.47 -18.26
N ASN A 277 1.99 4.87 -18.45
CA ASN A 277 3.04 4.78 -17.42
C ASN A 277 3.50 6.16 -16.94
N ASN A 278 3.41 7.19 -17.80
CA ASN A 278 3.76 8.56 -17.44
C ASN A 278 2.64 9.35 -16.74
N LEU A 279 1.55 8.70 -16.33
CA LEU A 279 0.45 9.33 -15.59
C LEU A 279 0.90 10.08 -14.32
N PHE A 280 1.82 9.50 -13.56
CA PHE A 280 2.28 10.04 -12.29
C PHE A 280 3.58 10.87 -12.38
N THR A 281 4.14 11.07 -13.59
CA THR A 281 5.44 11.72 -13.77
C THR A 281 5.44 13.16 -13.29
N ASP A 282 4.43 13.96 -13.64
CA ASP A 282 4.36 15.37 -13.27
C ASP A 282 4.06 15.60 -11.78
N HIS A 283 3.34 14.69 -11.15
CA HIS A 283 2.90 14.82 -9.76
C HIS A 283 3.80 14.12 -8.75
N ALA A 284 4.42 13.02 -9.13
CA ALA A 284 5.24 12.19 -8.23
C ALA A 284 6.65 11.88 -8.75
N GLY A 285 6.98 12.31 -9.97
CA GLY A 285 8.30 12.09 -10.57
C GLY A 285 8.61 10.61 -10.81
N THR A 286 7.58 9.78 -11.04
CA THR A 286 7.74 8.34 -11.27
C THR A 286 6.89 7.87 -12.44
N GLU A 287 7.38 6.83 -13.12
CA GLU A 287 6.63 6.10 -14.13
C GLU A 287 6.25 4.73 -13.56
N VAL A 288 4.97 4.37 -13.65
CA VAL A 288 4.46 3.11 -13.14
C VAL A 288 3.29 2.60 -13.99
N GLY A 289 3.32 1.32 -14.35
CA GLY A 289 2.21 0.67 -15.03
C GLY A 289 1.00 0.54 -14.11
N SER A 290 -0.12 1.05 -14.57
CA SER A 290 -1.38 1.04 -13.81
C SER A 290 -2.57 0.79 -14.73
N ASP A 291 -3.65 0.27 -14.14
CA ASP A 291 -4.91 -0.01 -14.80
C ASP A 291 -6.06 0.68 -14.07
N LEU A 292 -7.01 1.23 -14.82
CA LEU A 292 -8.33 1.56 -14.32
C LEU A 292 -9.25 0.37 -14.57
N VAL A 293 -9.90 -0.10 -13.51
CA VAL A 293 -10.87 -1.21 -13.56
C VAL A 293 -12.20 -0.74 -13.00
N ILE A 294 -13.25 -0.73 -13.82
CA ILE A 294 -14.61 -0.39 -13.42
C ILE A 294 -15.46 -1.67 -13.51
N LEU A 295 -16.05 -2.01 -12.38
CA LEU A 295 -16.86 -3.20 -12.18
C LEU A 295 -18.26 -2.82 -11.68
N GLN A 296 -19.27 -3.57 -12.08
CA GLN A 296 -20.60 -3.49 -11.47
C GLN A 296 -20.90 -4.78 -10.74
N LYS A 297 -21.16 -4.70 -9.43
CA LYS A 297 -21.46 -5.87 -8.60
C LYS A 297 -22.75 -6.58 -9.08
N ASP A 298 -22.65 -7.88 -9.31
CA ASP A 298 -23.75 -8.75 -9.69
C ASP A 298 -23.46 -10.17 -9.18
N THR A 299 -23.92 -10.47 -7.97
CA THR A 299 -23.76 -11.80 -7.37
C THR A 299 -24.84 -12.77 -7.84
N THR A 300 -25.82 -12.28 -8.59
CA THR A 300 -26.94 -13.08 -9.11
C THR A 300 -26.62 -13.74 -10.46
N LYS A 301 -25.44 -13.50 -11.00
CA LYS A 301 -24.99 -14.08 -12.28
C LYS A 301 -25.08 -15.59 -12.26
N ASN A 302 -25.93 -16.13 -13.11
CA ASN A 302 -26.10 -17.59 -13.32
C ASN A 302 -25.91 -17.91 -14.80
N ARG A 303 -24.76 -17.59 -15.36
CA ARG A 303 -24.42 -17.85 -16.75
C ARG A 303 -22.95 -18.27 -16.87
N GLU A 304 -22.61 -18.89 -17.97
CA GLU A 304 -21.23 -19.13 -18.34
C GLU A 304 -20.48 -17.80 -18.52
N LEU A 305 -19.17 -17.84 -18.25
CA LEU A 305 -18.30 -16.68 -18.45
C LEU A 305 -18.27 -16.30 -19.93
N SER A 306 -18.43 -15.01 -20.20
CA SER A 306 -18.22 -14.46 -21.53
C SER A 306 -16.74 -14.57 -21.95
N GLU A 307 -16.46 -14.42 -23.25
CA GLU A 307 -15.07 -14.41 -23.72
C GLU A 307 -14.26 -13.26 -23.11
N GLN A 308 -14.85 -12.09 -22.93
CA GLN A 308 -14.20 -10.96 -22.26
C GLN A 308 -13.84 -11.28 -20.80
N GLU A 309 -14.73 -11.96 -20.06
CA GLU A 309 -14.45 -12.41 -18.70
C GLU A 309 -13.34 -13.47 -18.65
N LYS A 310 -13.28 -14.36 -19.65
CA LYS A 310 -12.18 -15.32 -19.79
C LYS A 310 -10.84 -14.60 -20.07
N TRP A 311 -10.84 -13.57 -20.93
CA TRP A 311 -9.66 -12.73 -21.18
C TRP A 311 -9.21 -12.00 -19.91
N PHE A 312 -10.14 -11.43 -19.13
CA PHE A 312 -9.83 -10.78 -17.87
C PHE A 312 -9.14 -11.71 -16.86
N ILE A 313 -9.52 -13.00 -16.87
CA ILE A 313 -8.90 -13.99 -15.99
C ILE A 313 -7.47 -14.34 -16.42
N ARG A 314 -7.19 -14.41 -17.72
CA ARG A 314 -5.94 -14.92 -18.27
C ARG A 314 -4.88 -13.84 -18.44
N ALA A 315 -3.64 -14.23 -18.17
CA ALA A 315 -2.46 -13.42 -18.45
C ALA A 315 -1.44 -14.32 -19.16
N THR A 316 -0.86 -13.83 -20.25
CA THR A 316 -0.05 -14.61 -21.19
C THR A 316 1.32 -13.95 -21.37
N ASP A 317 2.37 -14.76 -21.50
CA ASP A 317 3.70 -14.30 -21.90
C ASP A 317 3.67 -13.91 -23.38
N ILE A 318 3.94 -12.63 -23.66
CA ILE A 318 3.98 -12.06 -25.01
C ILE A 318 5.40 -12.04 -25.62
N GLY A 319 6.37 -12.63 -24.93
CA GLY A 319 7.79 -12.70 -25.29
C GLY A 319 8.67 -11.93 -24.30
N ASP A 320 9.94 -12.29 -24.26
CA ASP A 320 10.97 -11.70 -23.37
C ASP A 320 10.62 -11.72 -21.88
N GLY A 321 9.70 -12.64 -21.45
CA GLY A 321 9.21 -12.75 -20.08
C GLY A 321 8.21 -11.64 -19.69
N ILE A 322 7.70 -10.89 -20.65
CA ILE A 322 6.66 -9.89 -20.46
C ILE A 322 5.30 -10.59 -20.37
N ILE A 323 4.65 -10.46 -19.26
CA ILE A 323 3.33 -11.06 -19.04
C ILE A 323 2.25 -9.97 -19.09
N GLU A 324 1.30 -10.12 -20.00
CA GLU A 324 0.19 -9.19 -20.19
C GLU A 324 -1.16 -9.88 -20.04
N ASN A 325 -2.13 -9.15 -19.53
CA ASN A 325 -3.50 -9.63 -19.41
C ASN A 325 -4.17 -9.63 -20.78
N GLU A 326 -4.87 -10.72 -21.13
CA GLU A 326 -5.52 -10.85 -22.44
C GLU A 326 -6.61 -9.80 -22.67
N TYR A 327 -7.30 -9.34 -21.61
CA TYR A 327 -8.30 -8.29 -21.73
C TYR A 327 -7.67 -6.95 -22.11
N THR A 328 -6.62 -6.53 -21.40
CA THR A 328 -5.93 -5.26 -21.69
C THR A 328 -5.32 -5.24 -23.08
N MET A 329 -4.88 -6.40 -23.59
CA MET A 329 -4.39 -6.51 -24.97
C MET A 329 -5.50 -6.48 -26.01
N SER A 330 -6.74 -6.88 -25.65
CA SER A 330 -7.89 -6.88 -26.57
C SER A 330 -8.57 -5.52 -26.71
N VAL A 331 -8.29 -4.58 -25.78
CA VAL A 331 -8.85 -3.24 -25.76
C VAL A 331 -7.88 -2.27 -26.43
N ALA A 332 -8.40 -1.37 -27.27
CA ALA A 332 -7.57 -0.32 -27.85
C ALA A 332 -6.97 0.57 -26.75
N PRO A 333 -5.69 0.93 -26.84
CA PRO A 333 -5.07 1.88 -25.92
C PRO A 333 -5.75 3.25 -26.05
N LEU A 334 -5.56 4.11 -25.04
CA LEU A 334 -6.02 5.50 -25.13
C LEU A 334 -5.45 6.16 -26.38
N ARG A 335 -6.20 7.08 -26.95
CA ARG A 335 -5.73 7.90 -28.07
C ARG A 335 -4.41 8.58 -27.67
N ASN A 336 -3.60 8.96 -28.63
CA ASN A 336 -2.32 9.62 -28.40
C ASN A 336 -1.32 8.85 -27.54
N THR A 337 -1.50 7.54 -27.35
CA THR A 337 -0.50 6.68 -26.68
C THR A 337 0.39 5.92 -27.66
N LYS A 338 1.62 5.71 -27.23
CA LYS A 338 2.57 4.79 -27.87
C LYS A 338 2.91 3.66 -26.93
N MET A 339 2.90 2.44 -27.45
CA MET A 339 3.39 1.26 -26.77
C MET A 339 4.82 1.00 -27.21
N GLN A 340 5.73 0.75 -26.26
CA GLN A 340 7.13 0.47 -26.53
C GLN A 340 7.70 -0.53 -25.52
N HIS A 341 8.64 -1.36 -25.97
CA HIS A 341 9.41 -2.19 -25.06
C HIS A 341 10.35 -1.32 -24.22
N GLY A 342 10.41 -1.61 -22.93
CA GLY A 342 11.25 -0.92 -21.99
C GLY A 342 11.51 -1.76 -20.75
N THR A 343 11.79 -1.10 -19.64
CA THR A 343 11.97 -1.76 -18.34
C THR A 343 11.07 -1.10 -17.29
N ASP A 344 10.51 -1.93 -16.42
CA ASP A 344 9.81 -1.45 -15.24
C ASP A 344 10.77 -0.76 -14.25
N PRO A 345 10.29 -0.11 -13.18
CA PRO A 345 11.14 0.51 -12.17
C PRO A 345 12.10 -0.46 -11.46
N TYR A 346 11.89 -1.77 -11.60
CA TYR A 346 12.72 -2.83 -11.04
C TYR A 346 13.73 -3.42 -12.04
N GLY A 347 13.78 -2.87 -13.27
CA GLY A 347 14.69 -3.31 -14.32
C GLY A 347 14.26 -4.58 -15.07
N LYS A 348 13.01 -5.02 -14.93
CA LYS A 348 12.45 -6.13 -15.71
C LYS A 348 11.91 -5.61 -17.04
N SER A 349 11.99 -6.44 -18.08
CA SER A 349 11.35 -6.15 -19.36
C SER A 349 9.86 -5.90 -19.17
N ALA A 350 9.36 -4.83 -19.77
CA ALA A 350 7.96 -4.41 -19.67
C ALA A 350 7.49 -3.77 -20.98
N LEU A 351 6.19 -3.84 -21.23
CA LEU A 351 5.55 -3.10 -22.29
C LEU A 351 5.05 -1.76 -21.70
N LEU A 352 5.74 -0.67 -22.07
CA LEU A 352 5.40 0.67 -21.57
C LEU A 352 4.37 1.33 -22.48
N THR A 353 3.36 1.92 -21.88
CA THR A 353 2.32 2.72 -22.56
C THR A 353 2.54 4.18 -22.21
N ILE A 354 2.91 5.01 -23.17
CA ILE A 354 3.28 6.41 -22.94
C ILE A 354 2.33 7.33 -23.72
N HIS A 355 1.64 8.21 -23.01
CA HIS A 355 0.78 9.24 -23.61
C HIS A 355 1.62 10.41 -24.11
N GLN A 356 1.31 10.90 -25.32
CA GLN A 356 2.12 11.94 -25.98
C GLN A 356 1.64 13.37 -25.64
N GLY A 357 0.45 13.52 -25.03
CA GLY A 357 -0.09 14.77 -24.52
C GLY A 357 0.18 14.97 -23.04
N GLY A 358 -0.12 16.15 -22.52
CA GLY A 358 -0.11 16.42 -21.07
C GLY A 358 -1.31 15.79 -20.36
N ILE A 359 -1.39 16.01 -19.05
CA ILE A 359 -2.41 15.38 -18.19
C ILE A 359 -3.85 15.76 -18.59
N GLN A 360 -4.07 16.99 -19.06
CA GLN A 360 -5.37 17.43 -19.55
C GLN A 360 -5.84 16.60 -20.76
N ALA A 361 -4.97 16.44 -21.77
CA ALA A 361 -5.28 15.62 -22.95
C ALA A 361 -5.46 14.14 -22.58
N MET A 362 -4.72 13.64 -21.60
CA MET A 362 -4.87 12.27 -21.09
C MET A 362 -6.25 12.08 -20.44
N GLY A 363 -6.73 13.07 -19.66
CA GLY A 363 -8.07 13.05 -19.07
C GLY A 363 -9.17 13.08 -20.13
N GLU A 364 -9.02 13.89 -21.18
CA GLU A 364 -9.96 13.97 -22.30
C GLU A 364 -10.02 12.67 -23.10
N ASP A 365 -8.86 12.09 -23.44
CA ASP A 365 -8.78 10.81 -24.14
C ASP A 365 -9.32 9.65 -23.28
N LEU A 366 -9.11 9.68 -21.96
CA LEU A 366 -9.70 8.72 -21.03
C LEU A 366 -11.22 8.84 -20.99
N LYS A 367 -11.75 10.09 -20.90
CA LYS A 367 -13.20 10.32 -20.89
C LYS A 367 -13.85 9.77 -22.16
N GLU A 368 -13.32 10.07 -23.33
CA GLU A 368 -13.83 9.57 -24.61
C GLU A 368 -13.85 8.02 -24.63
N HIS A 369 -12.80 7.39 -24.15
CA HIS A 369 -12.72 5.93 -24.06
C HIS A 369 -13.78 5.36 -23.10
N LEU A 370 -13.94 5.98 -21.91
CA LEU A 370 -14.90 5.56 -20.90
C LEU A 370 -16.34 5.78 -21.35
N ASP A 371 -16.66 6.87 -22.04
CA ASP A 371 -18.00 7.16 -22.55
C ASP A 371 -18.49 6.02 -23.46
N ILE A 372 -17.61 5.49 -24.29
CA ILE A 372 -17.92 4.36 -25.16
C ILE A 372 -18.10 3.06 -24.35
N ALA A 373 -17.12 2.77 -23.49
CA ALA A 373 -17.09 1.49 -22.78
C ALA A 373 -18.21 1.38 -21.73
N VAL A 374 -18.44 2.47 -20.97
CA VAL A 374 -19.45 2.51 -19.89
C VAL A 374 -20.86 2.47 -20.49
N SER A 375 -21.13 3.26 -21.53
CA SER A 375 -22.45 3.23 -22.19
C SER A 375 -22.78 1.86 -22.79
N ALA A 376 -21.78 1.09 -23.23
CA ALA A 376 -21.98 -0.23 -23.81
C ALA A 376 -22.18 -1.36 -22.77
N ASN A 377 -21.54 -1.25 -21.61
CA ASN A 377 -21.40 -2.37 -20.66
C ASN A 377 -22.09 -2.13 -19.31
N LEU A 378 -22.41 -0.88 -18.94
CA LEU A 378 -23.09 -0.58 -17.69
C LEU A 378 -24.56 -1.00 -17.76
N ASN A 379 -25.04 -1.73 -16.74
CA ASN A 379 -26.46 -2.03 -16.57
C ASN A 379 -27.09 -1.06 -15.55
N ILE A 380 -27.63 0.04 -16.06
CA ILE A 380 -28.27 1.07 -15.22
C ILE A 380 -29.54 0.55 -14.50
N ASP A 381 -30.27 -0.40 -15.10
CA ASP A 381 -31.43 -1.00 -14.46
C ASP A 381 -31.01 -1.84 -13.24
N LEU A 382 -29.87 -2.55 -13.31
CA LEU A 382 -29.31 -3.29 -12.20
C LEU A 382 -28.90 -2.31 -11.06
N TYR A 383 -28.26 -1.19 -11.41
CA TYR A 383 -27.90 -0.15 -10.43
C TYR A 383 -29.13 0.40 -9.71
N ASN A 384 -30.19 0.75 -10.46
CA ASN A 384 -31.39 1.37 -9.92
C ASN A 384 -32.28 0.40 -9.14
N ARG A 385 -32.29 -0.89 -9.51
CA ARG A 385 -33.12 -1.93 -8.89
C ARG A 385 -32.88 -2.06 -7.39
N TYR A 386 -31.65 -1.97 -6.96
CA TYR A 386 -31.25 -2.19 -5.58
C TYR A 386 -30.99 -0.89 -4.81
N ARG A 387 -31.12 0.29 -5.46
CA ARG A 387 -30.92 1.59 -4.82
C ARG A 387 -31.94 1.87 -3.71
N GLN A 388 -33.18 1.41 -3.86
CA GLN A 388 -34.29 1.68 -2.92
C GLN A 388 -34.35 0.74 -1.71
N GLY A 389 -33.44 -0.21 -1.58
CA GLY A 389 -33.49 -1.26 -0.55
C GLY A 389 -32.34 -1.26 0.46
N VAL A 390 -31.48 -0.25 0.46
CA VAL A 390 -30.37 -0.19 1.42
C VAL A 390 -30.91 0.22 2.81
N PRO A 391 -30.74 -0.62 3.85
CA PRO A 391 -31.21 -0.26 5.20
C PRO A 391 -30.49 1.02 5.69
N GLU A 392 -31.27 1.95 6.28
CA GLU A 392 -30.65 3.03 7.05
C GLU A 392 -29.72 2.43 8.11
N VAL A 393 -28.44 2.71 8.02
CA VAL A 393 -27.49 2.37 9.07
C VAL A 393 -27.78 3.31 10.24
N LYS A 394 -28.58 2.84 11.20
CA LYS A 394 -28.81 3.59 12.45
C LYS A 394 -27.47 3.79 13.12
N GLN A 395 -27.01 5.02 13.12
CA GLN A 395 -25.87 5.41 13.93
C GLN A 395 -26.22 5.11 15.39
N GLU A 396 -25.55 4.16 16.02
CA GLU A 396 -25.48 4.15 17.47
C GLU A 396 -24.75 5.44 17.88
N THR A 397 -25.54 6.41 18.30
CA THR A 397 -25.00 7.62 18.93
C THR A 397 -24.16 7.16 20.11
N GLU A 398 -22.86 7.33 20.02
CA GLU A 398 -21.97 7.16 21.17
C GLU A 398 -22.56 7.96 22.32
N LYS A 399 -22.98 7.24 23.36
CA LYS A 399 -23.39 7.88 24.60
C LYS A 399 -22.20 8.70 25.10
N PRO A 400 -22.36 9.99 25.36
CA PRO A 400 -21.29 10.81 25.89
C PRO A 400 -20.73 10.15 27.13
N ALA A 401 -19.41 9.97 27.17
CA ALA A 401 -18.69 9.42 28.31
C ALA A 401 -19.07 10.20 29.57
N VAL A 402 -19.84 9.58 30.45
CA VAL A 402 -20.18 10.12 31.75
C VAL A 402 -18.90 10.29 32.54
N LYS A 403 -18.44 11.52 32.69
CA LYS A 403 -17.41 11.90 33.66
C LYS A 403 -17.89 11.47 35.05
N LYS A 404 -17.30 10.39 35.59
CA LYS A 404 -17.48 10.02 36.99
C LYS A 404 -16.86 11.10 37.87
N THR A 405 -17.70 11.97 38.40
CA THR A 405 -17.37 12.85 39.52
C THR A 405 -17.30 11.97 40.77
N ILE A 406 -16.12 11.88 41.36
CA ILE A 406 -15.89 11.21 42.63
C ILE A 406 -16.49 12.13 43.72
N GLN A 407 -17.48 11.67 44.45
CA GLN A 407 -17.86 12.21 45.75
C GLN A 407 -17.78 11.12 46.81
N PRO A 408 -17.45 11.46 48.10
CA PRO A 408 -16.95 10.53 49.10
C PRO A 408 -18.05 9.72 49.80
N GLU A 409 -17.57 8.59 50.31
CA GLU A 409 -18.30 7.56 51.07
C GLU A 409 -19.16 8.10 52.21
N GLN A 410 -20.35 7.52 52.36
CA GLN A 410 -21.00 7.32 53.62
C GLN A 410 -21.50 5.89 53.74
N GLU A 411 -21.07 5.27 54.84
CA GLU A 411 -21.46 3.94 55.32
C GLU A 411 -22.95 3.79 55.56
N VAL A 412 -23.57 2.68 55.15
CA VAL A 412 -24.68 2.05 55.92
C VAL A 412 -24.63 0.53 55.71
N LYS A 413 -24.81 -0.13 56.86
CA LYS A 413 -24.70 -1.55 57.18
C LYS A 413 -25.79 -2.44 56.57
N GLN A 414 -25.39 -3.70 56.35
CA GLN A 414 -26.04 -5.01 56.59
C GLN A 414 -27.49 -5.26 56.08
N GLU A 415 -27.65 -6.36 55.31
CA GLU A 415 -28.22 -7.64 55.82
C GLU A 415 -28.21 -8.75 54.77
N GLU A 416 -27.93 -9.92 55.30
CA GLU A 416 -27.81 -11.28 54.79
C GLU A 416 -28.89 -11.81 53.83
N LYS A 417 -28.52 -12.77 53.00
CA LYS A 417 -28.87 -14.22 52.96
C LYS A 417 -28.30 -14.90 51.70
N GLN A 418 -27.36 -15.77 51.89
CA GLN A 418 -27.34 -17.27 51.89
C GLN A 418 -28.09 -17.94 50.72
N GLN A 419 -27.36 -18.68 49.90
CA GLN A 419 -27.27 -20.17 49.77
C GLN A 419 -26.52 -20.52 48.49
N VAL A 420 -25.36 -21.17 48.64
CA VAL A 420 -25.04 -22.63 48.64
C VAL A 420 -24.79 -23.18 47.25
N ARG A 421 -23.68 -23.65 46.90
CA ARG A 421 -22.84 -24.89 47.02
C ARG A 421 -22.03 -25.02 45.72
N GLU A 422 -20.94 -25.49 45.65
CA GLU A 422 -19.91 -26.44 46.09
C GLU A 422 -18.92 -26.62 44.95
N VAL A 423 -17.70 -26.68 45.11
CA VAL A 423 -16.60 -27.52 45.59
C VAL A 423 -15.59 -27.74 44.44
N TYR A 424 -14.35 -27.40 44.59
CA TYR A 424 -13.17 -28.25 44.60
C TYR A 424 -11.89 -27.41 44.75
N SER A 425 -11.23 -27.60 45.90
CA SER A 425 -9.79 -27.30 46.08
C SER A 425 -9.06 -28.63 46.27
N PRO A 426 -7.78 -28.71 46.04
CA PRO A 426 -6.92 -29.20 47.09
C PRO A 426 -5.71 -28.35 47.42
N LYS A 427 -5.27 -28.57 48.66
CA LYS A 427 -4.39 -27.88 49.57
C LYS A 427 -2.87 -28.08 49.29
N PRO A 428 -2.03 -27.39 50.09
CA PRO A 428 -0.63 -27.09 49.81
C PRO A 428 0.35 -28.01 50.57
N THR A 429 1.63 -27.95 50.18
CA THR A 429 2.70 -28.54 51.01
C THR A 429 3.96 -27.67 51.03
N LYS A 430 4.18 -27.14 52.25
CA LYS A 430 5.39 -26.93 53.05
C LYS A 430 6.68 -26.28 52.48
N GLN A 431 6.96 -25.21 53.14
CA GLN A 431 8.18 -24.55 53.64
C GLN A 431 9.42 -25.44 53.85
N GLN A 432 10.57 -24.85 53.52
CA GLN A 432 11.75 -24.82 54.41
C GLN A 432 12.67 -23.63 54.00
N GLU A 433 12.91 -22.78 54.86
CA GLU A 433 13.91 -21.97 55.55
C GLU A 433 15.32 -21.98 54.95
N VAL A 434 15.78 -20.75 54.66
CA VAL A 434 16.83 -19.93 55.23
C VAL A 434 18.22 -20.58 55.37
N ILE A 435 19.23 -19.96 54.78
CA ILE A 435 20.47 -19.47 55.42
C ILE A 435 21.15 -18.39 54.54
N SER A 436 21.45 -17.28 55.14
CA SER A 436 22.27 -16.15 54.68
C SER A 436 23.76 -16.48 54.73
N GLU A 437 24.54 -16.05 53.74
CA GLU A 437 25.92 -15.63 54.03
C GLU A 437 26.50 -14.66 52.96
N LYS A 438 27.40 -13.85 53.45
CA LYS A 438 27.95 -12.56 52.97
C LYS A 438 28.86 -12.66 51.76
N GLN A 439 28.94 -11.48 51.10
CA GLN A 439 29.81 -11.04 50.02
C GLN A 439 31.33 -11.33 50.20
N PRO A 440 32.10 -11.28 49.08
CA PRO A 440 32.69 -9.97 48.75
C PRO A 440 32.75 -9.61 47.23
N SER A 441 32.88 -8.32 47.04
CA SER A 441 33.01 -7.55 45.82
C SER A 441 34.11 -8.00 44.86
N ALA A 442 33.77 -8.06 43.54
CA ALA A 442 34.74 -8.03 42.47
C ALA A 442 34.23 -7.11 41.34
N LYS A 443 35.14 -6.32 40.84
CA LYS A 443 35.01 -5.25 39.86
C LYS A 443 34.29 -5.67 38.59
N ARG A 444 33.33 -4.88 38.18
CA ARG A 444 32.62 -4.97 36.90
C ARG A 444 33.48 -4.27 35.84
N GLU A 445 34.01 -5.03 34.89
CA GLU A 445 34.48 -4.54 33.61
C GLU A 445 33.25 -4.26 32.72
N GLU A 446 33.13 -3.04 32.23
CA GLU A 446 32.13 -2.63 31.28
C GLU A 446 32.37 -3.33 29.94
N LYS A 447 31.45 -4.20 29.54
CA LYS A 447 31.35 -4.70 28.17
C LYS A 447 30.65 -3.65 27.31
N PRO A 448 31.09 -3.43 26.06
CA PRO A 448 30.45 -2.47 25.18
C PRO A 448 29.01 -2.92 24.86
N GLU A 449 28.10 -1.99 24.99
CA GLU A 449 26.70 -2.08 24.62
C GLU A 449 26.59 -2.38 23.12
N ILE A 450 26.13 -3.58 22.76
CA ILE A 450 25.83 -3.97 21.38
C ILE A 450 24.44 -3.37 21.09
N THR A 451 24.41 -2.24 20.45
CA THR A 451 23.20 -1.71 19.82
C THR A 451 22.72 -2.72 18.78
N PRO A 452 21.42 -3.11 18.77
CA PRO A 452 20.89 -3.99 17.75
C PRO A 452 21.05 -3.34 16.37
N PRO A 453 21.37 -4.11 15.31
CA PRO A 453 21.53 -3.55 13.97
C PRO A 453 20.25 -2.84 13.55
N VAL A 454 20.38 -1.57 13.18
CA VAL A 454 19.33 -0.80 12.53
C VAL A 454 19.00 -1.54 11.25
N MET A 455 17.77 -2.04 11.15
CA MET A 455 17.28 -2.75 9.97
C MET A 455 17.37 -1.79 8.77
N ASP A 456 18.17 -2.14 7.77
CA ASP A 456 18.38 -1.32 6.57
C ASP A 456 17.07 -1.26 5.76
N LEU A 457 16.79 -0.07 5.21
CA LEU A 457 15.62 0.18 4.37
C LEU A 457 15.52 -0.81 3.20
N TYR A 458 16.66 -1.32 2.73
CA TYR A 458 16.77 -2.33 1.69
C TYR A 458 16.29 -3.73 2.09
N ASP A 459 16.34 -4.06 3.39
CA ASP A 459 15.85 -5.34 3.90
C ASP A 459 14.32 -5.38 4.00
N LEU A 460 13.67 -4.21 4.09
CA LEU A 460 12.21 -4.09 4.15
C LEU A 460 11.54 -4.30 2.77
N PHE A 461 12.28 -4.12 1.67
CA PHE A 461 11.73 -4.08 0.30
C PHE A 461 12.26 -5.15 -0.66
N ASN A 462 12.86 -6.23 -0.17
CA ASN A 462 13.36 -7.35 -1.01
C ASN A 462 14.27 -6.90 -2.18
N PHE A 463 15.09 -5.87 -1.99
CA PHE A 463 16.06 -5.50 -3.01
C PHE A 463 17.02 -6.64 -3.31
N SER A 464 17.33 -6.83 -4.59
CA SER A 464 18.19 -7.91 -5.07
C SER A 464 19.61 -7.78 -4.48
N ARG A 465 20.31 -8.93 -4.39
CA ARG A 465 21.69 -8.99 -3.89
C ARG A 465 22.65 -8.08 -4.66
N GLU A 466 22.32 -7.75 -5.90
CA GLU A 466 23.10 -6.93 -6.82
C GLU A 466 22.90 -5.43 -6.57
N GLU A 467 21.71 -5.00 -6.25
CA GLU A 467 21.40 -3.63 -5.86
C GLU A 467 22.04 -3.25 -4.52
N ARG A 468 22.10 -4.18 -3.57
CA ARG A 468 22.87 -4.01 -2.31
C ARG A 468 24.37 -3.83 -2.58
N ARG A 469 24.92 -4.55 -3.57
CA ARG A 469 26.34 -4.48 -3.94
C ARG A 469 26.68 -3.17 -4.63
N LEU A 470 25.79 -2.62 -5.46
CA LEU A 470 25.95 -1.31 -6.11
C LEU A 470 25.86 -0.15 -5.11
N ALA A 471 24.94 -0.20 -4.17
CA ALA A 471 24.81 0.79 -3.11
C ALA A 471 26.04 0.81 -2.18
N GLN A 472 26.58 -0.36 -1.84
CA GLN A 472 27.78 -0.48 -1.00
C GLN A 472 29.09 -0.13 -1.74
N SER A 473 29.16 -0.30 -3.08
CA SER A 473 30.33 0.05 -3.87
C SER A 473 30.55 1.57 -4.01
N GLY A 474 29.52 2.37 -3.81
CA GLY A 474 29.60 3.83 -3.79
C GLY A 474 30.33 4.42 -2.57
N LEU A 475 30.55 3.62 -1.52
CA LEU A 475 31.12 4.06 -0.24
C LEU A 475 32.64 3.85 -0.08
N LYS A 476 33.33 3.25 -1.07
CA LYS A 476 34.78 3.02 -0.98
C LYS A 476 35.50 3.37 -2.28
N LYS A 477 35.89 4.63 -2.48
CA LYS A 477 37.08 4.98 -3.27
C LYS A 477 37.79 6.18 -2.67
N LYS A 478 38.91 5.94 -2.00
CA LYS A 478 39.98 6.92 -1.77
C LYS A 478 40.68 7.22 -3.10
N PRO A 479 41.14 8.46 -3.34
CA PRO A 479 41.76 8.83 -4.59
C PRO A 479 43.25 8.46 -4.59
N THR A 480 43.66 7.72 -5.60
CA THR A 480 45.08 7.73 -6.05
C THR A 480 45.10 8.23 -7.47
N GLY A 481 45.77 9.35 -7.67
CA GLY A 481 45.92 9.98 -8.97
C GLY A 481 46.82 9.19 -9.91
N LYS A 482 46.50 9.33 -11.19
CA LYS A 482 47.44 9.58 -12.30
C LYS A 482 46.61 9.71 -13.58
N ASN A 483 46.78 10.87 -14.22
CA ASN A 483 46.34 11.14 -15.61
C ASN A 483 47.13 10.28 -16.61
N PRO A 484 46.49 9.85 -17.71
CA PRO A 484 47.13 10.06 -18.99
C PRO A 484 46.20 10.65 -20.09
N LYS A 485 46.77 11.64 -20.71
CA LYS A 485 46.77 12.13 -22.11
C LYS A 485 45.60 11.78 -23.04
N ARG A 486 45.03 12.87 -23.57
CA ARG A 486 44.22 13.00 -24.78
C ARG A 486 44.92 12.40 -26.01
N THR A 487 44.16 11.70 -26.86
CA THR A 487 44.32 11.70 -28.31
C THR A 487 42.93 11.71 -28.97
N ALA A 488 42.80 12.52 -30.02
CA ALA A 488 41.58 12.83 -30.74
C ALA A 488 41.40 11.90 -31.97
N PRO A 489 40.37 12.12 -32.84
CA PRO A 489 39.50 11.09 -33.38
C PRO A 489 39.82 10.68 -34.80
N SER A 490 39.34 9.52 -35.27
CA SER A 490 39.28 9.22 -36.71
C SER A 490 38.00 8.46 -37.10
N LYS A 491 37.21 9.17 -37.90
CA LYS A 491 36.51 8.82 -39.14
C LYS A 491 35.63 7.57 -39.25
N GLN A 492 34.38 7.91 -39.59
CA GLN A 492 33.37 7.13 -40.30
C GLN A 492 33.89 6.16 -41.38
N ARG A 493 33.22 5.01 -41.46
CA ARG A 493 32.87 4.38 -42.75
C ARG A 493 31.64 3.49 -42.60
N SER A 494 30.60 3.82 -43.39
CA SER A 494 29.49 2.95 -43.78
C SER A 494 29.97 1.95 -44.81
N LEU A 495 29.41 0.74 -44.89
CA LEU A 495 28.85 0.18 -46.12
C LEU A 495 28.23 -1.20 -45.87
N PHE A 496 27.11 -1.39 -46.53
CA PHE A 496 26.43 -2.64 -46.85
C PHE A 496 27.42 -3.69 -47.38
N ASP A 497 27.20 -4.98 -46.98
CA ASP A 497 27.15 -6.12 -47.91
C ASP A 497 26.87 -7.42 -47.14
N GLN A 498 25.81 -8.12 -47.59
CA GLN A 498 25.62 -9.55 -47.37
C GLN A 498 26.54 -10.34 -48.35
N PRO A 499 26.88 -11.60 -48.04
CA PRO A 499 26.33 -12.66 -48.90
C PRO A 499 25.95 -13.97 -48.19
N GLN A 500 25.18 -14.70 -48.94
CA GLN A 500 24.44 -15.94 -48.77
C GLN A 500 25.20 -17.19 -48.30
N ALA A 501 24.40 -18.07 -47.81
CA ALA A 501 24.45 -19.50 -47.50
C ALA A 501 25.46 -20.42 -48.19
N THR A 502 25.94 -21.42 -47.42
CA THR A 502 25.98 -22.82 -47.90
C THR A 502 25.91 -23.81 -46.72
N ASN A 503 25.08 -24.82 -46.91
CA ASN A 503 24.91 -26.04 -46.11
C ASN A 503 26.20 -26.86 -46.04
N THR A 504 26.46 -27.53 -44.93
CA THR A 504 26.76 -28.99 -44.93
C THR A 504 26.60 -29.60 -43.52
N ASN A 505 25.90 -30.73 -43.48
CA ASN A 505 25.76 -31.68 -42.39
C ASN A 505 27.12 -32.23 -41.89
N GLN A 506 27.23 -32.44 -40.58
CA GLN A 506 27.62 -33.78 -40.08
C GLN A 506 27.43 -33.91 -38.56
N THR A 507 26.81 -34.99 -38.23
CA THR A 507 26.49 -35.60 -36.94
C THR A 507 27.76 -35.93 -36.15
N THR A 508 27.79 -35.60 -34.86
CA THR A 508 28.49 -36.43 -33.86
C THR A 508 27.82 -36.32 -32.51
N ARG A 509 27.23 -37.42 -32.04
CA ARG A 509 26.75 -37.64 -30.69
C ARG A 509 27.95 -37.68 -29.75
N ILE A 510 27.93 -36.86 -28.70
CA ILE A 510 28.69 -37.14 -27.48
C ILE A 510 27.72 -36.98 -26.32
N ASN A 511 27.40 -38.10 -25.66
CA ASN A 511 26.72 -38.18 -24.39
C ASN A 511 27.58 -37.48 -23.34
N LYS A 512 27.05 -36.44 -22.71
CA LYS A 512 27.43 -36.03 -21.35
C LYS A 512 26.18 -36.01 -20.51
N VAL A 513 26.11 -36.99 -19.61
CA VAL A 513 25.26 -37.00 -18.45
C VAL A 513 25.81 -35.90 -17.55
N GLU A 514 25.17 -34.74 -17.50
CA GLU A 514 25.37 -33.78 -16.43
C GLU A 514 24.39 -34.14 -15.31
N GLU A 515 24.94 -34.48 -14.16
CA GLU A 515 24.24 -34.60 -12.89
C GLU A 515 23.49 -33.28 -12.62
N GLU A 516 22.19 -33.33 -12.74
CA GLU A 516 21.27 -32.28 -12.27
C GLU A 516 21.33 -32.29 -10.75
N ALA A 517 22.17 -31.41 -10.17
CA ALA A 517 22.16 -31.16 -8.75
C ALA A 517 20.76 -30.68 -8.36
N ALA A 518 20.01 -31.52 -7.66
CA ALA A 518 18.69 -31.24 -7.15
C ALA A 518 18.71 -29.92 -6.36
N ARG A 519 17.98 -28.93 -6.82
CA ARG A 519 17.70 -27.72 -6.04
C ARG A 519 16.97 -28.16 -4.76
N PRO A 520 17.39 -27.70 -3.57
CA PRO A 520 16.70 -28.05 -2.36
C PRO A 520 15.25 -27.51 -2.46
N THR A 521 14.29 -28.40 -2.37
CA THR A 521 12.87 -28.05 -2.18
C THR A 521 12.77 -27.17 -0.95
N PRO A 522 12.05 -26.03 -1.00
CA PRO A 522 11.85 -25.23 0.19
C PRO A 522 11.17 -26.10 1.27
N PRO A 523 11.60 -26.01 2.54
CA PRO A 523 11.03 -26.81 3.60
C PRO A 523 9.51 -26.55 3.68
N ASN A 524 8.75 -27.62 3.81
CA ASN A 524 7.31 -27.55 4.03
C ASN A 524 7.10 -26.91 5.41
N VAL A 525 6.82 -25.62 5.45
CA VAL A 525 6.68 -24.85 6.69
C VAL A 525 5.33 -25.18 7.30
N ASP A 526 5.33 -25.90 8.41
CA ASP A 526 4.13 -26.16 9.19
C ASP A 526 3.69 -24.87 9.91
N MET A 527 2.64 -24.25 9.39
CA MET A 527 2.12 -22.97 9.91
C MET A 527 1.58 -23.10 11.35
N GLU A 528 1.14 -24.27 11.79
CA GLU A 528 0.74 -24.47 13.18
C GLU A 528 1.94 -24.37 14.14
N GLN A 529 3.09 -24.88 13.72
CA GLN A 529 4.33 -24.71 14.50
C GLN A 529 4.82 -23.26 14.53
N VAL A 530 4.60 -22.51 13.44
CA VAL A 530 4.89 -21.07 13.41
C VAL A 530 4.01 -20.31 14.40
N TYR A 531 2.72 -20.58 14.42
CA TYR A 531 1.78 -19.93 15.35
C TYR A 531 2.04 -20.33 16.81
N ALA A 532 2.41 -21.57 17.08
CA ALA A 532 2.76 -22.05 18.43
C ALA A 532 4.09 -21.46 18.95
N ALA A 533 4.99 -21.04 18.05
CA ALA A 533 6.27 -20.43 18.41
C ALA A 533 6.17 -18.89 18.62
N MET A 534 5.05 -18.26 18.25
CA MET A 534 4.83 -16.83 18.43
C MET A 534 4.41 -16.53 19.87
N ASP A 535 5.20 -15.71 20.57
CA ASP A 535 4.78 -15.11 21.84
C ASP A 535 3.88 -13.91 21.57
N TRP A 536 2.56 -14.12 21.66
CA TRP A 536 1.54 -13.12 21.40
C TRP A 536 1.48 -11.99 22.45
N ASN A 537 2.24 -12.13 23.55
CA ASN A 537 2.28 -11.14 24.63
C ASN A 537 3.42 -10.12 24.48
N THR A 538 4.38 -10.38 23.60
CA THR A 538 5.48 -9.45 23.30
C THR A 538 5.30 -8.80 21.93
N ASN A 539 5.43 -7.49 21.85
CA ASN A 539 5.32 -6.72 20.62
C ASN A 539 6.72 -6.41 20.07
N PRO A 540 7.08 -6.83 18.83
CA PRO A 540 6.33 -7.61 17.83
C PRO A 540 6.79 -9.08 17.77
N PRO A 541 5.94 -10.01 17.28
CA PRO A 541 6.27 -11.44 17.13
C PRO A 541 7.21 -11.76 15.94
N ILE A 542 8.04 -10.81 15.52
CA ILE A 542 8.84 -10.88 14.28
C ILE A 542 9.96 -11.92 14.39
N ASN A 543 10.52 -12.14 15.57
CA ASN A 543 11.67 -13.03 15.74
C ASN A 543 11.33 -14.52 15.55
N GLY A 544 10.15 -14.97 15.97
CA GLY A 544 9.72 -16.37 15.79
C GLY A 544 9.45 -16.75 14.33
N PHE A 545 8.94 -15.81 13.53
CA PHE A 545 8.67 -16.02 12.12
C PHE A 545 9.96 -16.22 11.30
N TYR A 546 11.01 -15.42 11.55
CA TYR A 546 12.29 -15.55 10.88
C TYR A 546 12.99 -16.87 11.17
N GLU A 547 12.97 -17.31 12.42
CA GLU A 547 13.61 -18.57 12.84
C GLU A 547 12.98 -19.79 12.16
N VAL A 548 11.65 -19.78 11.94
CA VAL A 548 10.93 -20.85 11.26
C VAL A 548 11.13 -20.79 9.74
N MET A 549 11.12 -19.60 9.17
CA MET A 549 11.38 -19.40 7.73
C MET A 549 12.80 -19.79 7.32
N MET A 550 13.77 -19.70 8.23
CA MET A 550 15.14 -20.17 8.01
C MET A 550 15.30 -21.69 8.16
N GLY A 551 14.22 -22.42 8.41
CA GLY A 551 14.24 -23.87 8.54
C GLY A 551 14.95 -24.39 9.80
N LEU A 552 15.07 -23.54 10.82
CA LEU A 552 15.76 -23.89 12.06
C LEU A 552 14.91 -24.85 12.91
N THR A 553 15.54 -25.90 13.39
CA THR A 553 14.91 -26.83 14.33
C THR A 553 14.63 -26.17 15.70
N PRO A 554 13.67 -26.65 16.48
CA PRO A 554 13.40 -26.11 17.83
C PRO A 554 14.64 -26.01 18.73
N LYS A 555 15.58 -26.94 18.58
CA LYS A 555 16.84 -26.98 19.33
C LYS A 555 17.77 -25.84 18.90
N GLN A 556 17.92 -25.62 17.60
CA GLN A 556 18.73 -24.51 17.04
C GLN A 556 18.16 -23.14 17.42
N ARG A 557 16.83 -23.01 17.46
CA ARG A 557 16.16 -21.77 17.91
C ARG A 557 16.46 -21.47 19.39
N ALA A 558 16.46 -22.48 20.24
CA ALA A 558 16.82 -22.33 21.65
C ALA A 558 18.28 -21.92 21.83
N GLU A 559 19.20 -22.52 21.07
CA GLU A 559 20.62 -22.19 21.07
C GLU A 559 20.92 -20.77 20.61
N LEU A 560 20.20 -20.27 19.58
CA LEU A 560 20.27 -18.88 19.11
C LEU A 560 19.79 -17.88 20.16
N ARG A 561 18.71 -18.19 20.89
CA ARG A 561 18.20 -17.36 21.98
C ARG A 561 19.15 -17.28 23.17
N GLU A 562 19.97 -18.30 23.36
CA GLU A 562 21.03 -18.34 24.35
C GLU A 562 22.33 -17.65 23.89
N GLY A 563 22.34 -17.03 22.69
CA GLY A 563 23.49 -16.33 22.12
C GLY A 563 24.60 -17.25 21.61
N LYS A 564 24.28 -18.52 21.33
CA LYS A 564 25.22 -19.46 20.70
C LYS A 564 25.18 -19.30 19.18
N THR A 565 26.34 -19.24 18.55
CA THR A 565 26.48 -19.27 17.09
C THR A 565 26.12 -20.67 16.58
N LEU A 566 25.24 -20.76 15.58
CA LEU A 566 24.89 -22.00 14.89
C LEU A 566 26.00 -22.47 13.96
#